data_cef99e0c359c89e1f7809343692617ee
#
_entry.id   cef99e0c359c89e1f7809343692617ee
#
_cell.length_a   1.000
_cell.length_b   1.000
_cell.length_c   1.000
_cell.angle_alpha   90.00
_cell.angle_beta   90.00
_cell.angle_gamma   90.00
#
_symmetry.space_group_name_H-M   'P 1'
#
loop_
_entity.id
_entity.type
_entity.pdbx_description
1 polymer ?
#
loop_
_entity_poly.entity_id
_entity_poly.type
_entity_poly.pdbx_seq_one_letter_code
_entity_poly.pdbx_strand_id
1 'polypeptide(L)'
;LVAANDLQGDDCFVLIRKVLVPIFLLSSAILGFPAVTEAQENPYFVAYDHYLEEPGNLEVEYLSTFGTERGGNDFHSYWTEFEYGATAWWTTEFYLDGQTTFSDSTVLTGIRWENRFRPLRREHFINPILYVEYEHKNAADKILKEVEGHDVEADFLTPNAVARREMSNEVELKLILSGVHKGWNFTENTLAAKNLANSPWEFGYALAASRPLALEASAKQCSFCRQNFIAGLEMYGGLGDRHRFGFGDTSHYLAPVLGWNLPSGWMLRVSPGFGLNDNSHRFLLRWGLSREITGFGPMVSRLFRGRP
;
A
#
# COMPACT_ATOMS: atom_id res chain seq x y z
N LEU A 1 1.73 -2.39 -56.56
CA LEU A 1 2.38 -1.16 -56.12
C LEU A 1 1.48 -0.45 -55.13
N VAL A 2 1.68 -0.72 -53.82
CA VAL A 2 1.05 0.03 -52.73
C VAL A 2 2.20 0.62 -51.93
N ALA A 3 2.18 1.92 -51.79
CA ALA A 3 3.22 2.72 -51.13
C ALA A 3 3.22 2.40 -49.61
N ALA A 4 4.39 2.12 -49.07
CA ALA A 4 4.65 2.13 -47.64
C ALA A 4 4.72 3.61 -47.22
N ASN A 5 3.85 4.01 -46.30
CA ASN A 5 3.97 5.29 -45.61
C ASN A 5 4.97 5.15 -44.47
N ASP A 6 6.06 5.87 -44.57
CA ASP A 6 7.01 6.12 -43.48
C ASP A 6 6.31 6.83 -42.32
N LEU A 7 6.16 6.15 -41.21
CA LEU A 7 5.87 6.75 -39.92
C LEU A 7 7.19 7.37 -39.43
N GLN A 8 7.28 8.67 -39.53
CA GLN A 8 8.43 9.47 -39.11
C GLN A 8 8.72 9.27 -37.62
N GLY A 9 9.99 8.93 -37.29
CA GLY A 9 10.51 8.71 -35.97
C GLY A 9 10.49 9.90 -34.99
N ASP A 10 10.05 11.08 -35.46
CA ASP A 10 10.06 12.31 -34.67
C ASP A 10 8.98 12.38 -33.60
N ASP A 11 7.83 11.75 -33.83
CA ASP A 11 6.72 11.78 -32.85
C ASP A 11 7.00 10.92 -31.61
N CYS A 12 7.75 9.84 -31.75
CA CYS A 12 8.15 8.99 -30.62
C CYS A 12 9.13 9.70 -29.69
N PHE A 13 10.08 10.47 -30.26
CA PHE A 13 11.04 11.28 -29.49
C PHE A 13 10.38 12.45 -28.76
N VAL A 14 9.36 13.06 -29.32
CA VAL A 14 8.60 14.16 -28.70
C VAL A 14 7.75 13.64 -27.55
N LEU A 15 7.14 12.46 -27.67
CA LEU A 15 6.35 11.83 -26.59
C LEU A 15 7.25 11.42 -25.42
N ILE A 16 8.39 10.79 -25.70
CA ILE A 16 9.40 10.42 -24.71
C ILE A 16 9.90 11.66 -23.94
N ARG A 17 10.19 12.75 -24.64
CA ARG A 17 10.66 13.98 -24.02
C ARG A 17 9.59 14.70 -23.18
N LYS A 18 8.32 14.64 -23.59
CA LYS A 18 7.20 15.27 -22.84
C LYS A 18 6.76 14.48 -21.61
N VAL A 19 6.97 13.17 -21.59
CA VAL A 19 6.53 12.30 -20.50
C VAL A 19 7.67 11.93 -19.55
N LEU A 20 8.83 11.53 -20.07
CA LEU A 20 9.96 11.10 -19.24
C LEU A 20 10.71 12.25 -18.56
N VAL A 21 10.80 13.42 -19.18
CA VAL A 21 11.47 14.57 -18.55
C VAL A 21 10.73 15.06 -17.32
N PRO A 22 9.39 15.24 -17.30
CA PRO A 22 8.69 15.61 -16.07
C PRO A 22 8.72 14.50 -15.00
N ILE A 23 8.70 13.22 -15.37
CA ILE A 23 8.84 12.11 -14.43
C ILE A 23 10.24 12.11 -13.80
N PHE A 24 11.29 12.33 -14.59
CA PHE A 24 12.66 12.41 -14.09
C PHE A 24 12.92 13.69 -13.27
N LEU A 25 12.29 14.79 -13.58
CA LEU A 25 12.33 16.03 -12.78
C LEU A 25 11.54 15.88 -11.48
N LEU A 26 10.42 15.16 -11.49
CA LEU A 26 9.65 14.86 -10.29
C LEU A 26 10.45 13.95 -9.35
N SER A 27 11.09 12.90 -9.88
CA SER A 27 11.95 12.01 -9.07
C SER A 27 13.19 12.71 -8.53
N SER A 28 13.78 13.66 -9.26
CA SER A 28 14.91 14.45 -8.75
C SER A 28 14.51 15.51 -7.73
N ALA A 29 13.28 16.03 -7.79
CA ALA A 29 12.74 16.95 -6.80
C ALA A 29 12.51 16.26 -5.43
N ILE A 30 12.09 14.99 -5.44
CA ILE A 30 11.87 14.19 -4.22
C ILE A 30 13.18 13.98 -3.44
N LEU A 31 14.33 13.91 -4.10
CA LEU A 31 15.63 13.67 -3.48
C LEU A 31 16.26 14.89 -2.76
N GLY A 32 15.73 16.10 -2.96
CA GLY A 32 16.37 17.35 -2.56
C GLY A 32 15.78 18.10 -1.37
N PHE A 33 14.70 17.63 -0.73
CA PHE A 33 14.09 18.36 0.39
C PHE A 33 14.77 18.01 1.73
N PRO A 34 15.03 19.03 2.59
CA PRO A 34 15.48 18.76 3.94
C PRO A 34 14.37 18.05 4.71
N ALA A 35 14.68 16.89 5.24
CA ALA A 35 13.79 16.18 6.13
C ALA A 35 13.60 17.00 7.41
N VAL A 36 12.38 17.43 7.68
CA VAL A 36 11.94 17.84 9.00
C VAL A 36 11.06 16.69 9.50
N THR A 37 11.53 16.07 10.52
CA THR A 37 11.04 14.87 11.18
C THR A 37 9.66 15.03 11.78
N GLU A 38 8.95 13.99 11.77
CA GLU A 38 8.50 13.01 12.74
C GLU A 38 6.99 12.80 12.74
N ALA A 39 6.44 12.19 11.71
CA ALA A 39 5.38 11.23 11.98
C ALA A 39 6.09 9.87 12.14
N GLN A 40 5.93 9.21 13.28
CA GLN A 40 6.46 7.88 13.48
C GLN A 40 5.45 6.91 12.86
N GLU A 41 5.59 6.69 11.57
CA GLU A 41 4.75 5.75 10.84
C GLU A 41 4.91 4.34 11.40
N ASN A 42 3.81 3.60 11.37
CA ASN A 42 3.83 2.21 11.76
C ASN A 42 4.38 1.32 10.65
N PRO A 43 5.08 0.23 11.01
CA PRO A 43 5.79 -0.60 10.04
C PRO A 43 4.87 -1.59 9.30
N TYR A 44 3.55 -1.46 9.40
CA TYR A 44 2.58 -2.43 8.88
C TYR A 44 2.49 -2.42 7.36
N PHE A 45 2.02 -3.54 6.79
CA PHE A 45 1.79 -3.70 5.36
C PHE A 45 0.33 -3.97 5.02
N VAL A 46 -0.44 -4.52 5.96
CA VAL A 46 -1.85 -4.88 5.76
C VAL A 46 -2.74 -4.19 6.78
N ALA A 47 -2.29 -4.11 8.03
CA ALA A 47 -3.02 -3.41 9.07
C ALA A 47 -2.80 -1.90 8.99
N TYR A 48 -3.85 -1.15 9.17
CA TYR A 48 -3.81 0.31 9.34
C TYR A 48 -4.00 0.67 10.79
N ASP A 49 -3.49 1.83 11.19
CA ASP A 49 -3.78 2.40 12.49
C ASP A 49 -4.55 3.74 12.39
N HIS A 50 -4.63 4.47 13.50
CA HIS A 50 -5.41 5.70 13.57
C HIS A 50 -4.63 6.95 13.13
N TYR A 51 -3.37 6.84 12.77
CA TYR A 51 -2.62 7.97 12.27
C TYR A 51 -3.00 8.24 10.80
N LEU A 52 -3.19 9.50 10.49
CA LEU A 52 -3.48 10.02 9.16
C LEU A 52 -2.33 10.94 8.76
N GLU A 53 -2.09 11.06 7.47
CA GLU A 53 -1.10 12.01 6.94
C GLU A 53 -1.41 13.44 7.39
N GLU A 54 -0.39 14.21 7.72
CA GLU A 54 -0.55 15.58 8.21
C GLU A 54 -1.14 16.50 7.12
N PRO A 55 -2.00 17.47 7.51
CA PRO A 55 -2.66 18.34 6.55
C PRO A 55 -1.67 19.11 5.65
N GLY A 56 -1.78 18.88 4.35
CA GLY A 56 -0.95 19.54 3.33
C GLY A 56 0.36 18.83 3.03
N ASN A 57 0.65 17.71 3.68
CA ASN A 57 1.79 16.87 3.35
C ASN A 57 1.38 15.81 2.31
N LEU A 58 2.36 15.27 1.62
CA LEU A 58 2.23 14.16 0.69
C LEU A 58 3.27 13.11 1.04
N GLU A 59 2.83 11.92 1.38
CA GLU A 59 3.72 10.77 1.38
C GLU A 59 3.75 10.10 0.02
N VAL A 60 4.91 9.64 -0.38
CA VAL A 60 5.10 8.78 -1.55
C VAL A 60 5.73 7.49 -1.07
N GLU A 61 5.02 6.40 -1.31
CA GLU A 61 5.47 5.07 -0.94
C GLU A 61 5.58 4.15 -2.14
N TYR A 62 6.59 3.31 -2.13
CA TYR A 62 6.75 2.16 -3.01
C TYR A 62 6.75 0.89 -2.18
N LEU A 63 5.81 0.03 -2.45
CA LEU A 63 5.66 -1.26 -1.80
C LEU A 63 5.85 -2.39 -2.80
N SER A 64 6.40 -3.49 -2.32
CA SER A 64 6.76 -4.64 -3.13
C SER A 64 6.51 -5.93 -2.34
N THR A 65 5.95 -6.92 -3.01
CA THR A 65 5.73 -8.25 -2.46
C THR A 65 6.26 -9.30 -3.42
N PHE A 66 7.21 -10.09 -2.97
CA PHE A 66 7.62 -11.32 -3.64
C PHE A 66 6.85 -12.48 -3.04
N GLY A 67 6.22 -13.27 -3.87
CA GLY A 67 5.46 -14.46 -3.46
C GLY A 67 5.89 -15.70 -4.21
N THR A 68 5.90 -16.83 -3.48
CA THR A 68 6.13 -18.15 -4.04
C THR A 68 4.83 -18.93 -4.03
N GLU A 69 4.48 -19.48 -5.20
CA GLU A 69 3.26 -20.25 -5.35
C GLU A 69 3.53 -21.75 -5.34
N ARG A 70 2.49 -22.49 -4.98
CA ARG A 70 2.46 -23.94 -5.20
C ARG A 70 2.29 -24.21 -6.69
N GLY A 71 3.33 -24.64 -7.37
CA GLY A 71 3.30 -24.92 -8.81
C GLY A 71 4.29 -24.13 -9.65
N GLY A 72 5.03 -23.20 -9.06
CA GLY A 72 6.25 -22.66 -9.66
C GLY A 72 6.11 -21.38 -10.47
N ASN A 73 5.04 -20.61 -10.30
CA ASN A 73 4.92 -19.27 -10.88
C ASN A 73 5.18 -18.21 -9.83
N ASP A 74 6.43 -18.04 -9.43
CA ASP A 74 6.82 -16.97 -8.54
C ASP A 74 6.46 -15.61 -9.16
N PHE A 75 6.06 -14.67 -8.31
CA PHE A 75 5.66 -13.34 -8.74
C PHE A 75 6.27 -12.24 -7.88
N HIS A 76 6.33 -11.06 -8.44
CA HIS A 76 6.70 -9.83 -7.80
C HIS A 76 5.60 -8.80 -8.07
N SER A 77 4.75 -8.56 -7.09
CA SER A 77 3.75 -7.51 -7.11
C SER A 77 4.34 -6.23 -6.50
N TYR A 78 3.93 -5.09 -7.01
CA TYR A 78 4.39 -3.80 -6.51
C TYR A 78 3.32 -2.74 -6.76
N TRP A 79 3.31 -1.72 -5.88
CA TRP A 79 2.51 -0.53 -6.08
C TRP A 79 3.24 0.73 -5.65
N THR A 80 2.85 1.82 -6.26
CA THR A 80 3.25 3.15 -5.86
C THR A 80 2.03 3.87 -5.32
N GLU A 81 2.17 4.38 -4.12
CA GLU A 81 1.13 5.07 -3.37
C GLU A 81 1.47 6.54 -3.23
N PHE A 82 0.44 7.38 -3.28
CA PHE A 82 0.48 8.81 -3.05
C PHE A 82 -0.57 9.13 -1.99
N GLU A 83 -0.15 9.27 -0.74
CA GLU A 83 -1.00 9.61 0.39
C GLU A 83 -0.96 11.12 0.63
N TYR A 84 -2.10 11.79 0.62
CA TYR A 84 -2.21 13.22 0.83
C TYR A 84 -3.11 13.55 2.03
N GLY A 85 -2.55 14.26 3.01
CA GLY A 85 -3.29 14.81 4.13
C GLY A 85 -4.16 16.00 3.68
N ALA A 86 -5.43 15.73 3.36
CA ALA A 86 -6.34 16.77 2.92
C ALA A 86 -6.78 17.69 4.08
N THR A 87 -7.05 17.10 5.26
CA THR A 87 -7.37 17.80 6.51
C THR A 87 -6.90 16.98 7.71
N ALA A 88 -6.97 17.52 8.92
CA ALA A 88 -6.62 16.77 10.16
C ALA A 88 -7.52 15.55 10.46
N TRP A 89 -8.58 15.35 9.68
CA TRP A 89 -9.56 14.27 9.86
C TRP A 89 -9.83 13.48 8.59
N TRP A 90 -9.14 13.77 7.48
CA TRP A 90 -9.30 13.13 6.19
C TRP A 90 -7.98 13.07 5.45
N THR A 91 -7.58 11.86 5.09
CA THR A 91 -6.49 11.52 4.17
C THR A 91 -7.05 10.84 2.94
N THR A 92 -6.49 11.11 1.78
CA THR A 92 -6.85 10.48 0.52
C THR A 92 -5.60 9.93 -0.15
N GLU A 93 -5.71 8.73 -0.72
CA GLU A 93 -4.60 7.98 -1.27
C GLU A 93 -4.92 7.50 -2.67
N PHE A 94 -3.91 7.46 -3.51
CA PHE A 94 -4.02 6.95 -4.88
C PHE A 94 -2.90 5.96 -5.16
N TYR A 95 -3.27 4.80 -5.69
CA TYR A 95 -2.36 3.70 -5.95
C TYR A 95 -2.26 3.36 -7.43
N LEU A 96 -1.05 3.01 -7.85
CA LEU A 96 -0.74 2.41 -9.15
C LEU A 96 -0.15 1.03 -8.91
N ASP A 97 -0.88 0.00 -9.32
CA ASP A 97 -0.54 -1.40 -9.06
C ASP A 97 0.04 -2.08 -10.30
N GLY A 98 1.07 -2.86 -10.10
CA GLY A 98 1.70 -3.64 -11.15
C GLY A 98 2.24 -4.97 -10.66
N GLN A 99 2.53 -5.87 -11.58
CA GLN A 99 3.06 -7.18 -11.28
C GLN A 99 3.96 -7.71 -12.37
N THR A 100 4.99 -8.41 -11.96
CA THR A 100 5.83 -9.26 -12.80
C THR A 100 5.61 -10.71 -12.38
N THR A 101 5.13 -11.55 -13.28
CA THR A 101 5.14 -13.01 -13.13
C THR A 101 6.38 -13.52 -13.84
N PHE A 102 7.30 -14.20 -13.13
CA PHE A 102 8.65 -14.46 -13.63
C PHE A 102 8.69 -15.39 -14.85
N SER A 103 7.72 -16.28 -14.98
CA SER A 103 7.60 -17.18 -16.14
C SER A 103 6.78 -16.61 -17.30
N ASP A 104 6.28 -15.36 -17.18
CA ASP A 104 5.36 -14.78 -18.15
C ASP A 104 5.75 -13.34 -18.52
N SER A 105 5.21 -12.33 -17.83
CA SER A 105 5.33 -10.93 -18.24
C SER A 105 5.14 -9.94 -17.07
N THR A 106 5.43 -8.66 -17.34
CA THR A 106 5.13 -7.53 -16.46
C THR A 106 3.90 -6.78 -16.99
N VAL A 107 2.93 -6.53 -16.11
CA VAL A 107 1.68 -5.86 -16.44
C VAL A 107 1.27 -4.85 -15.37
N LEU A 108 0.56 -3.79 -15.77
CA LEU A 108 -0.20 -2.96 -14.84
C LEU A 108 -1.45 -3.74 -14.43
N THR A 109 -1.68 -3.91 -13.14
CA THR A 109 -2.80 -4.70 -12.62
C THR A 109 -3.99 -3.86 -12.23
N GLY A 110 -3.79 -2.62 -11.77
CA GLY A 110 -4.91 -1.78 -11.38
C GLY A 110 -4.55 -0.39 -10.89
N ILE A 111 -5.59 0.30 -10.48
CA ILE A 111 -5.55 1.56 -9.74
C ILE A 111 -6.51 1.46 -8.57
N ARG A 112 -6.17 2.11 -7.46
CA ARG A 112 -7.02 2.19 -6.28
C ARG A 112 -7.11 3.63 -5.81
N TRP A 113 -8.25 3.97 -5.21
CA TRP A 113 -8.49 5.25 -4.59
C TRP A 113 -9.08 5.05 -3.20
N GLU A 114 -8.31 5.39 -2.21
CA GLU A 114 -8.59 5.20 -0.80
C GLU A 114 -8.89 6.52 -0.10
N ASN A 115 -9.74 6.47 0.92
CA ASN A 115 -10.02 7.58 1.79
C ASN A 115 -10.19 7.12 3.24
N ARG A 116 -9.46 7.76 4.14
CA ARG A 116 -9.51 7.49 5.59
C ARG A 116 -10.07 8.70 6.33
N PHE A 117 -11.01 8.46 7.23
CA PHE A 117 -11.70 9.50 7.98
C PHE A 117 -11.58 9.24 9.48
N ARG A 118 -11.09 10.24 10.21
CA ARG A 118 -11.03 10.24 11.69
C ARG A 118 -12.27 10.94 12.26
N PRO A 119 -13.23 10.19 12.84
CA PRO A 119 -14.43 10.80 13.43
C PRO A 119 -14.16 11.50 14.76
N LEU A 120 -13.12 11.09 15.51
CA LEU A 120 -12.76 11.68 16.80
C LEU A 120 -11.65 12.72 16.64
N ARG A 121 -11.89 13.93 17.13
CA ARG A 121 -10.95 15.06 17.01
C ARG A 121 -9.76 14.99 17.97
N ARG A 122 -9.85 14.14 18.98
CA ARG A 122 -8.80 13.97 20.00
C ARG A 122 -8.45 12.49 20.08
N GLU A 123 -7.23 12.21 20.47
CA GLU A 123 -6.78 10.87 20.74
C GLU A 123 -7.44 10.31 22.01
N HIS A 124 -7.87 9.06 21.92
CA HIS A 124 -8.50 8.27 22.97
C HIS A 124 -7.73 6.96 23.16
N PHE A 125 -8.14 6.18 24.15
CA PHE A 125 -7.57 4.83 24.36
C PHE A 125 -7.78 3.92 23.14
N ILE A 126 -8.94 4.06 22.47
CA ILE A 126 -9.24 3.44 21.17
C ILE A 126 -9.70 4.55 20.22
N ASN A 127 -9.08 4.61 19.06
CA ASN A 127 -9.33 5.61 18.04
C ASN A 127 -9.87 4.93 16.78
N PRO A 128 -11.17 5.10 16.48
CA PRO A 128 -11.75 4.57 15.26
C PRO A 128 -11.34 5.41 14.03
N ILE A 129 -11.06 4.73 12.92
CA ILE A 129 -10.95 5.31 11.59
C ILE A 129 -11.95 4.59 10.69
N LEU A 130 -12.66 5.34 9.86
CA LEU A 130 -13.49 4.83 8.79
C LEU A 130 -12.70 4.90 7.49
N TYR A 131 -12.65 3.79 6.79
CA TYR A 131 -11.92 3.62 5.55
C TYR A 131 -12.88 3.24 4.43
N VAL A 132 -12.70 3.82 3.26
CA VAL A 132 -13.38 3.43 2.04
C VAL A 132 -12.39 3.48 0.87
N GLU A 133 -12.34 2.40 0.11
CA GLU A 133 -11.51 2.29 -1.10
C GLU A 133 -12.38 1.88 -2.28
N TYR A 134 -12.05 2.40 -3.45
CA TYR A 134 -12.50 1.93 -4.74
C TYR A 134 -11.32 1.37 -5.51
N GLU A 135 -11.48 0.15 -5.99
CA GLU A 135 -10.49 -0.54 -6.79
C GLU A 135 -10.99 -0.77 -8.22
N HIS A 136 -10.09 -0.56 -9.17
CA HIS A 136 -10.27 -0.97 -10.55
C HIS A 136 -9.06 -1.80 -10.95
N LYS A 137 -9.23 -3.12 -10.95
CA LYS A 137 -8.14 -4.08 -11.13
C LYS A 137 -8.48 -5.13 -12.16
N ASN A 138 -7.46 -5.80 -12.71
CA ASN A 138 -7.63 -6.92 -13.61
C ASN A 138 -7.18 -8.23 -12.97
N ALA A 139 -7.65 -9.36 -13.51
CA ALA A 139 -7.39 -10.69 -12.97
C ALA A 139 -5.92 -11.16 -13.09
N ALA A 140 -5.03 -10.36 -13.69
CA ALA A 140 -3.59 -10.65 -13.65
C ALA A 140 -2.96 -10.35 -12.29
N ASP A 141 -3.67 -9.67 -11.40
CA ASP A 141 -3.24 -9.46 -10.03
C ASP A 141 -3.25 -10.78 -9.26
N LYS A 142 -2.07 -11.26 -8.92
CA LYS A 142 -1.89 -12.57 -8.27
C LYS A 142 -1.63 -12.46 -6.76
N ILE A 143 -1.50 -11.25 -6.27
CA ILE A 143 -1.41 -11.03 -4.84
C ILE A 143 -2.82 -10.78 -4.29
N LEU A 144 -3.06 -11.42 -3.20
CA LEU A 144 -4.14 -11.05 -2.31
C LEU A 144 -3.68 -9.80 -1.58
N LYS A 145 -4.03 -8.64 -2.12
CA LYS A 145 -3.62 -7.37 -1.52
C LYS A 145 -4.29 -7.17 -0.19
N GLU A 146 -5.55 -7.49 -0.20
CA GLU A 146 -6.43 -7.44 0.92
C GLU A 146 -6.88 -8.84 1.27
N VAL A 147 -7.01 -9.11 2.51
CA VAL A 147 -7.33 -10.41 3.02
C VAL A 147 -8.82 -10.47 3.26
N GLU A 148 -9.53 -10.89 2.26
CA GLU A 148 -10.99 -10.92 2.25
C GLU A 148 -11.51 -12.21 1.62
N GLY A 149 -12.76 -12.54 1.87
CA GLY A 149 -13.46 -13.62 1.22
C GLY A 149 -12.80 -14.98 1.37
N HIS A 150 -12.98 -15.78 0.36
CA HIS A 150 -12.44 -17.14 0.26
C HIS A 150 -11.22 -17.26 -0.62
N ASP A 151 -10.62 -16.29 -1.05
CA ASP A 151 -9.40 -16.06 -1.83
C ASP A 151 -8.56 -17.25 -2.33
N VAL A 152 -9.14 -18.42 -2.28
CA VAL A 152 -8.52 -19.70 -2.55
C VAL A 152 -8.30 -19.93 -4.04
N GLU A 153 -8.86 -19.07 -4.87
CA GLU A 153 -8.95 -19.30 -6.31
C GLU A 153 -8.20 -18.26 -7.16
N ALA A 154 -7.19 -17.61 -6.62
CA ALA A 154 -6.33 -16.82 -7.49
C ALA A 154 -5.78 -17.73 -8.57
N ASP A 155 -6.19 -17.52 -9.80
CA ASP A 155 -5.74 -18.31 -10.96
C ASP A 155 -4.30 -17.96 -11.31
N PHE A 156 -3.38 -18.69 -10.69
CA PHE A 156 -1.95 -18.53 -10.90
C PHE A 156 -1.44 -19.10 -12.22
N LEU A 157 -2.28 -19.82 -12.95
CA LEU A 157 -1.89 -20.52 -14.17
C LEU A 157 -2.24 -19.77 -15.45
N THR A 158 -3.28 -18.91 -15.40
CA THR A 158 -3.67 -18.15 -16.60
C THR A 158 -2.60 -17.11 -16.94
N PRO A 159 -2.09 -17.11 -18.20
CA PRO A 159 -1.11 -16.12 -18.64
C PRO A 159 -1.62 -14.69 -18.47
N ASN A 160 -0.74 -13.77 -18.06
CA ASN A 160 -1.08 -12.36 -17.86
C ASN A 160 -1.75 -11.72 -19.08
N ALA A 161 -1.37 -12.11 -20.31
CA ALA A 161 -1.97 -11.62 -21.55
C ALA A 161 -3.47 -11.94 -21.67
N VAL A 162 -3.93 -12.99 -21.01
CA VAL A 162 -5.35 -13.41 -20.97
C VAL A 162 -6.01 -12.79 -19.74
N ALA A 163 -5.46 -13.01 -18.55
CA ALA A 163 -6.01 -12.58 -17.28
C ALA A 163 -6.27 -11.05 -17.22
N ARG A 164 -5.36 -10.24 -17.77
CA ARG A 164 -5.53 -8.77 -17.84
C ARG A 164 -6.76 -8.28 -18.62
N ARG A 165 -7.46 -9.13 -19.34
CA ARG A 165 -8.68 -8.75 -20.07
C ARG A 165 -9.92 -8.78 -19.18
N GLU A 166 -9.86 -9.47 -18.08
CA GLU A 166 -10.93 -9.52 -17.08
C GLU A 166 -10.72 -8.37 -16.10
N MET A 167 -11.65 -7.41 -16.13
CA MET A 167 -11.61 -6.23 -15.25
C MET A 167 -12.64 -6.37 -14.15
N SER A 168 -12.27 -6.03 -12.94
CA SER A 168 -13.18 -5.93 -11.78
C SER A 168 -13.22 -4.53 -11.22
N ASN A 169 -14.35 -4.19 -10.62
CA ASN A 169 -14.53 -2.99 -9.83
C ASN A 169 -15.00 -3.41 -8.45
N GLU A 170 -14.33 -2.92 -7.44
CA GLU A 170 -14.60 -3.29 -6.07
C GLU A 170 -14.65 -2.10 -5.14
N VAL A 171 -15.45 -2.20 -4.10
CA VAL A 171 -15.49 -1.24 -3.00
C VAL A 171 -15.12 -1.98 -1.73
N GLU A 172 -14.11 -1.51 -1.04
CA GLU A 172 -13.73 -2.00 0.27
C GLU A 172 -14.05 -0.98 1.37
N LEU A 173 -14.52 -1.49 2.48
CA LEU A 173 -14.80 -0.75 3.71
C LEU A 173 -13.97 -1.38 4.84
N LYS A 174 -13.28 -0.54 5.63
CA LYS A 174 -12.64 -0.99 6.87
C LYS A 174 -13.12 -0.15 8.05
N LEU A 175 -13.31 -0.81 9.17
CA LEU A 175 -13.33 -0.17 10.46
C LEU A 175 -11.99 -0.46 11.13
N ILE A 176 -11.21 0.57 11.36
CA ILE A 176 -9.91 0.49 12.00
C ILE A 176 -10.07 0.95 13.44
N LEU A 177 -9.68 0.12 14.40
CA LEU A 177 -9.66 0.43 15.83
C LEU A 177 -8.23 0.33 16.32
N SER A 178 -7.64 1.44 16.71
CA SER A 178 -6.26 1.41 17.19
C SER A 178 -6.00 2.35 18.37
N GLY A 179 -4.90 2.09 19.06
CA GLY A 179 -4.48 2.91 20.18
C GLY A 179 -3.07 2.60 20.66
N VAL A 180 -2.47 3.56 21.35
CA VAL A 180 -1.12 3.43 21.90
C VAL A 180 -1.20 3.25 23.41
N HIS A 181 -0.59 2.19 23.92
CA HIS A 181 -0.47 1.95 25.34
C HIS A 181 0.97 1.58 25.73
N LYS A 182 1.60 2.36 26.60
CA LYS A 182 2.98 2.16 27.09
C LYS A 182 4.00 1.99 25.95
N GLY A 183 3.82 2.74 24.86
CA GLY A 183 4.67 2.70 23.68
C GLY A 183 4.41 1.53 22.73
N TRP A 184 3.42 0.67 23.02
CA TRP A 184 2.90 -0.30 22.07
C TRP A 184 1.76 0.33 21.28
N ASN A 185 1.81 0.27 19.98
CA ASN A 185 0.66 0.47 19.10
C ASN A 185 -0.05 -0.88 18.93
N PHE A 186 -1.37 -0.89 19.11
CA PHE A 186 -2.23 -2.03 18.82
C PHE A 186 -3.29 -1.58 17.83
N THR A 187 -3.54 -2.39 16.83
CA THR A 187 -4.58 -2.11 15.86
C THR A 187 -5.35 -3.37 15.47
N GLU A 188 -6.62 -3.18 15.21
CA GLU A 188 -7.55 -4.16 14.66
C GLU A 188 -8.26 -3.50 13.49
N ASN A 189 -8.34 -4.19 12.35
CA ASN A 189 -9.06 -3.78 11.16
C ASN A 189 -10.06 -4.86 10.79
N THR A 190 -11.33 -4.53 10.78
CA THR A 190 -12.40 -5.37 10.21
C THR A 190 -12.68 -4.89 8.80
N LEU A 191 -12.63 -5.79 7.84
CA LEU A 191 -12.77 -5.53 6.42
C LEU A 191 -14.09 -6.07 5.88
N ALA A 192 -14.68 -5.35 4.95
CA ALA A 192 -15.82 -5.81 4.16
C ALA A 192 -15.66 -5.29 2.72
N ALA A 193 -15.54 -6.20 1.77
CA ALA A 193 -15.35 -5.91 0.38
C ALA A 193 -16.55 -6.35 -0.48
N LYS A 194 -16.73 -5.69 -1.60
CA LYS A 194 -17.81 -5.95 -2.53
C LYS A 194 -17.37 -5.73 -3.96
N ASN A 195 -17.21 -6.80 -4.70
CA ASN A 195 -17.12 -6.69 -6.14
C ASN A 195 -18.48 -6.28 -6.72
N LEU A 196 -18.49 -5.23 -7.54
CA LEU A 196 -19.71 -4.58 -8.04
C LEU A 196 -20.41 -5.41 -9.14
N ALA A 197 -19.80 -6.49 -9.63
CA ALA A 197 -20.36 -7.37 -10.64
C ALA A 197 -21.22 -8.53 -10.07
N ASN A 198 -21.95 -8.33 -8.97
CA ASN A 198 -22.86 -9.29 -8.33
C ASN A 198 -22.26 -10.33 -7.38
N SER A 199 -21.03 -10.18 -6.95
CA SER A 199 -20.46 -11.05 -5.89
C SER A 199 -21.13 -10.79 -4.52
N PRO A 200 -21.10 -11.75 -3.59
CA PRO A 200 -21.52 -11.49 -2.22
C PRO A 200 -20.58 -10.46 -1.56
N TRP A 201 -20.98 -9.95 -0.39
CA TRP A 201 -20.04 -9.26 0.50
C TRP A 201 -19.05 -10.29 1.05
N GLU A 202 -17.80 -9.94 1.01
CA GLU A 202 -16.67 -10.68 1.53
C GLU A 202 -16.11 -9.97 2.76
N PHE A 203 -15.51 -10.73 3.67
CA PHE A 203 -15.06 -10.21 4.95
C PHE A 203 -13.63 -10.68 5.25
N GLY A 204 -12.91 -9.85 5.98
CA GLY A 204 -11.56 -10.12 6.42
C GLY A 204 -11.20 -9.38 7.71
N TYR A 205 -10.00 -9.64 8.18
CA TYR A 205 -9.46 -8.99 9.37
C TYR A 205 -7.94 -8.78 9.24
N ALA A 206 -7.45 -7.74 9.91
CA ALA A 206 -6.03 -7.57 10.17
C ALA A 206 -5.82 -7.10 11.62
N LEU A 207 -4.92 -7.78 12.32
CA LEU A 207 -4.52 -7.47 13.68
C LEU A 207 -3.04 -7.14 13.67
N ALA A 208 -2.61 -6.09 14.37
CA ALA A 208 -1.20 -5.80 14.49
C ALA A 208 -0.82 -5.21 15.85
N ALA A 209 0.43 -5.43 16.22
CA ALA A 209 1.04 -4.81 17.36
C ALA A 209 2.48 -4.43 17.03
N SER A 210 2.90 -3.21 17.33
CA SER A 210 4.28 -2.76 17.12
C SER A 210 4.77 -1.87 18.26
N ARG A 211 6.09 -1.73 18.33
CA ARG A 211 6.73 -0.85 19.29
C ARG A 211 8.08 -0.36 18.75
N PRO A 212 8.43 0.93 18.96
CA PRO A 212 9.79 1.40 18.81
C PRO A 212 10.75 0.62 19.73
N LEU A 213 11.95 0.28 19.24
CA LEU A 213 12.95 -0.43 20.03
C LEU A 213 13.54 0.42 21.15
N ALA A 214 13.34 1.74 21.12
CA ALA A 214 13.57 2.64 22.23
C ALA A 214 12.52 3.76 22.21
N LEU A 215 12.02 4.14 23.39
CA LEU A 215 11.03 5.22 23.57
C LEU A 215 11.68 6.58 23.85
N GLU A 216 13.00 6.60 24.05
CA GLU A 216 13.74 7.81 24.33
C GLU A 216 14.20 8.46 23.04
N ALA A 217 13.91 9.75 22.86
CA ALA A 217 14.42 10.51 21.73
C ALA A 217 15.95 10.60 21.79
N SER A 218 16.63 10.40 20.66
CA SER A 218 18.07 10.59 20.60
C SER A 218 18.44 12.05 20.43
N ALA A 219 19.36 12.52 21.25
CA ALA A 219 19.99 13.83 21.06
C ALA A 219 20.97 13.86 19.87
N LYS A 220 21.26 12.74 19.26
CA LYS A 220 22.22 12.61 18.13
C LYS A 220 21.54 12.03 16.92
N GLN A 221 21.72 12.66 15.77
CA GLN A 221 21.35 12.06 14.50
C GLN A 221 22.26 10.84 14.23
N CYS A 222 21.67 9.68 14.19
CA CYS A 222 22.36 8.42 13.97
C CYS A 222 21.44 7.49 13.17
N SER A 223 21.94 6.94 12.09
CA SER A 223 21.14 6.08 11.19
C SER A 223 20.79 4.74 11.82
N PHE A 224 21.66 4.17 12.64
CA PHE A 224 21.49 2.84 13.27
C PHE A 224 21.23 2.90 14.77
N CYS A 225 20.61 3.97 15.25
CA CYS A 225 20.17 4.04 16.64
C CYS A 225 18.88 3.26 16.85
N ARG A 226 18.72 2.66 18.05
CA ARG A 226 17.57 1.81 18.39
C ARG A 226 16.22 2.53 18.25
N GLN A 227 16.17 3.82 18.51
CA GLN A 227 14.97 4.65 18.36
C GLN A 227 14.49 4.80 16.91
N ASN A 228 15.35 4.51 15.93
CA ASN A 228 15.00 4.54 14.52
C ASN A 228 14.33 3.24 14.04
N PHE A 229 14.28 2.22 14.90
CA PHE A 229 13.69 0.94 14.55
C PHE A 229 12.39 0.71 15.29
N ILE A 230 11.40 0.21 14.56
CA ILE A 230 10.11 -0.23 15.06
C ILE A 230 9.98 -1.71 14.71
N ALA A 231 9.66 -2.54 15.68
CA ALA A 231 9.38 -3.96 15.44
C ALA A 231 7.94 -4.29 15.81
N GLY A 232 7.34 -5.19 15.07
CA GLY A 232 5.96 -5.59 15.30
C GLY A 232 5.62 -6.94 14.70
N LEU A 233 4.35 -7.24 14.75
CA LEU A 233 3.75 -8.44 14.21
C LEU A 233 2.38 -8.10 13.63
N GLU A 234 2.09 -8.63 12.46
CA GLU A 234 0.76 -8.62 11.85
C GLU A 234 0.21 -10.04 11.78
N MET A 235 -1.09 -10.18 11.94
CA MET A 235 -1.85 -11.40 11.66
C MET A 235 -3.09 -10.98 10.87
N TYR A 236 -3.30 -11.57 9.70
CA TYR A 236 -4.41 -11.20 8.84
C TYR A 236 -4.95 -12.40 8.07
N GLY A 237 -6.20 -12.28 7.60
CA GLY A 237 -6.85 -13.36 6.88
C GLY A 237 -8.30 -13.09 6.53
N GLY A 238 -8.81 -13.88 5.60
CA GLY A 238 -10.21 -13.86 5.19
C GLY A 238 -11.13 -14.44 6.26
N LEU A 239 -12.37 -13.97 6.26
CA LEU A 239 -13.47 -14.50 7.08
C LEU A 239 -14.59 -15.07 6.21
N GLY A 240 -14.33 -15.26 4.91
CA GLY A 240 -15.32 -15.76 3.97
C GLY A 240 -16.32 -14.69 3.52
N ASP A 241 -17.44 -15.15 3.02
CA ASP A 241 -18.52 -14.31 2.51
C ASP A 241 -19.78 -14.33 3.41
N ARG A 242 -20.77 -13.52 3.04
CA ARG A 242 -22.04 -13.47 3.78
C ARG A 242 -22.82 -14.79 3.83
N HIS A 243 -22.49 -15.79 3.01
CA HIS A 243 -23.18 -17.10 2.95
C HIS A 243 -22.38 -18.17 3.71
N ARG A 244 -21.04 -18.03 3.73
CA ARG A 244 -20.12 -18.93 4.43
C ARG A 244 -19.11 -18.08 5.21
N PHE A 245 -19.55 -17.56 6.35
CA PHE A 245 -18.70 -16.77 7.24
C PHE A 245 -17.93 -17.67 8.20
N GLY A 246 -16.61 -17.50 8.28
CA GLY A 246 -15.73 -18.23 9.18
C GLY A 246 -14.29 -18.32 8.68
N PHE A 247 -13.48 -19.08 9.40
CA PHE A 247 -12.04 -19.27 9.09
C PHE A 247 -11.77 -20.45 8.14
N GLY A 248 -12.80 -21.15 7.72
CA GLY A 248 -12.67 -22.27 6.78
C GLY A 248 -12.58 -21.79 5.34
N ASP A 249 -11.72 -22.45 4.56
CA ASP A 249 -11.51 -22.14 3.14
C ASP A 249 -11.02 -20.69 2.87
N THR A 250 -10.35 -20.07 3.83
CA THR A 250 -9.79 -18.73 3.75
C THR A 250 -8.29 -18.74 3.99
N SER A 251 -7.57 -17.77 3.50
CA SER A 251 -6.13 -17.62 3.74
C SER A 251 -5.85 -16.89 5.06
N HIS A 252 -4.77 -17.28 5.76
CA HIS A 252 -4.32 -16.65 6.99
C HIS A 252 -2.81 -16.56 7.02
N TYR A 253 -2.30 -15.43 7.52
CA TYR A 253 -0.88 -15.15 7.57
C TYR A 253 -0.45 -14.65 8.94
N LEU A 254 0.81 -14.93 9.27
CA LEU A 254 1.53 -14.30 10.38
C LEU A 254 2.79 -13.65 9.82
N ALA A 255 2.96 -12.37 10.08
CA ALA A 255 3.99 -11.56 9.45
C ALA A 255 4.71 -10.67 10.47
N PRO A 256 5.90 -11.03 10.96
CA PRO A 256 6.74 -10.09 11.69
C PRO A 256 7.14 -8.92 10.80
N VAL A 257 7.13 -7.71 11.37
CA VAL A 257 7.43 -6.48 10.65
C VAL A 257 8.58 -5.73 11.33
N LEU A 258 9.42 -5.10 10.51
CA LEU A 258 10.49 -4.23 10.96
C LEU A 258 10.48 -2.96 10.12
N GLY A 259 10.34 -1.81 10.77
CA GLY A 259 10.50 -0.48 10.20
C GLY A 259 11.83 0.14 10.61
N TRP A 260 12.44 0.89 9.71
CA TRP A 260 13.66 1.63 9.92
C TRP A 260 13.53 3.06 9.41
N ASN A 261 13.38 4.00 10.33
CA ASN A 261 13.31 5.43 10.05
C ASN A 261 14.72 6.00 9.91
N LEU A 262 15.03 6.50 8.73
CA LEU A 262 16.31 7.12 8.41
C LEU A 262 16.30 8.61 8.76
N PRO A 263 17.40 9.18 9.27
CA PRO A 263 17.49 10.63 9.54
C PRO A 263 17.30 11.51 8.30
N SER A 264 17.32 10.93 7.12
CA SER A 264 17.03 11.60 5.85
C SER A 264 15.53 11.72 5.53
N GLY A 265 14.64 11.24 6.42
CA GLY A 265 13.19 11.24 6.22
C GLY A 265 12.68 10.13 5.31
N TRP A 266 13.50 9.10 5.06
CA TRP A 266 13.05 7.87 4.42
C TRP A 266 12.71 6.84 5.48
N MET A 267 11.65 6.08 5.26
CA MET A 267 11.34 4.87 6.01
C MET A 267 11.51 3.64 5.13
N LEU A 268 12.23 2.65 5.61
CA LEU A 268 12.34 1.32 5.02
C LEU A 268 11.56 0.34 5.89
N ARG A 269 10.71 -0.47 5.26
CA ARG A 269 9.92 -1.52 5.94
C ARG A 269 10.22 -2.87 5.33
N VAL A 270 10.20 -3.93 6.13
CA VAL A 270 10.33 -5.32 5.67
C VAL A 270 9.48 -6.25 6.51
N SER A 271 8.84 -7.21 5.86
CA SER A 271 7.98 -8.21 6.51
C SER A 271 8.01 -9.53 5.75
N PRO A 272 8.58 -10.60 6.32
CA PRO A 272 8.33 -11.95 5.85
C PRO A 272 6.96 -12.43 6.35
N GLY A 273 6.05 -12.78 5.45
CA GLY A 273 4.74 -13.32 5.75
C GLY A 273 4.72 -14.85 5.61
N PHE A 274 4.20 -15.54 6.60
CA PHE A 274 4.10 -16.99 6.64
C PHE A 274 2.63 -17.40 6.58
N GLY A 275 2.27 -18.18 5.57
CA GLY A 275 0.94 -18.77 5.45
C GLY A 275 0.70 -19.81 6.55
N LEU A 276 -0.45 -19.70 7.23
CA LEU A 276 -0.81 -20.53 8.37
C LEU A 276 -1.61 -21.78 7.98
N ASN A 277 -2.13 -21.83 6.76
CA ASN A 277 -2.92 -22.95 6.26
C ASN A 277 -2.64 -23.22 4.76
N ASP A 278 -3.29 -24.23 4.21
CA ASP A 278 -3.10 -24.67 2.85
C ASP A 278 -3.68 -23.70 1.78
N ASN A 279 -4.58 -22.81 2.19
CA ASN A 279 -5.18 -21.79 1.32
C ASN A 279 -4.30 -20.54 1.19
N SER A 280 -3.29 -20.41 2.02
CA SER A 280 -2.36 -19.28 2.02
C SER A 280 -1.18 -19.54 1.10
N HIS A 281 -0.59 -18.49 0.55
CA HIS A 281 0.77 -18.58 0.02
C HIS A 281 1.70 -19.09 1.11
N ARG A 282 2.61 -19.96 0.75
CA ARG A 282 3.54 -20.52 1.74
C ARG A 282 4.42 -19.44 2.36
N PHE A 283 4.86 -18.49 1.54
CA PHE A 283 5.78 -17.43 1.94
C PHE A 283 5.57 -16.20 1.08
N LEU A 284 5.52 -15.04 1.72
CA LEU A 284 5.52 -13.72 1.10
C LEU A 284 6.68 -12.92 1.70
N LEU A 285 7.48 -12.25 0.88
CA LEU A 285 8.45 -11.28 1.37
C LEU A 285 8.01 -9.89 0.91
N ARG A 286 7.64 -9.05 1.85
CA ARG A 286 7.25 -7.66 1.61
C ARG A 286 8.37 -6.72 2.02
N TRP A 287 8.55 -5.68 1.24
CA TRP A 287 9.37 -4.55 1.60
C TRP A 287 8.77 -3.26 1.04
N GLY A 288 9.00 -2.17 1.73
CA GLY A 288 8.48 -0.85 1.36
C GLY A 288 9.51 0.23 1.62
N LEU A 289 9.43 1.28 0.83
CA LEU A 289 10.22 2.49 0.96
C LEU A 289 9.29 3.69 0.85
N SER A 290 9.20 4.50 1.89
CA SER A 290 8.36 5.68 1.91
C SER A 290 9.12 6.96 2.22
N ARG A 291 8.54 8.08 1.83
CA ARG A 291 9.02 9.41 2.16
C ARG A 291 7.90 10.43 2.19
N GLU A 292 7.82 11.17 3.27
CA GLU A 292 6.96 12.33 3.41
C GLU A 292 7.57 13.58 2.75
N ILE A 293 6.74 14.35 2.05
CA ILE A 293 7.03 15.66 1.46
C ILE A 293 6.21 16.72 2.22
N THR A 294 6.82 17.25 3.27
CA THR A 294 6.18 18.23 4.13
C THR A 294 5.83 19.52 3.37
N GLY A 295 4.61 20.03 3.55
CA GLY A 295 4.14 21.29 2.95
C GLY A 295 3.93 21.21 1.43
N PHE A 296 3.68 20.04 0.88
CA PHE A 296 3.39 19.82 -0.54
C PHE A 296 2.21 20.68 -1.04
N GLY A 297 1.09 20.72 -0.33
CA GLY A 297 -0.10 21.50 -0.70
C GLY A 297 0.18 22.99 -0.84
N PRO A 298 0.80 23.66 0.15
CA PRO A 298 1.28 25.04 0.01
C PRO A 298 2.26 25.24 -1.15
N MET A 299 3.16 24.31 -1.41
CA MET A 299 4.12 24.38 -2.53
C MET A 299 3.38 24.38 -3.86
N VAL A 300 2.48 23.45 -4.07
CA VAL A 300 1.66 23.34 -5.30
C VAL A 300 0.78 24.58 -5.47
N SER A 301 0.13 25.08 -4.43
CA SER A 301 -0.69 26.27 -4.50
C SER A 301 0.07 27.52 -4.92
N ARG A 302 1.35 27.65 -4.52
CA ARG A 302 2.22 28.75 -4.96
C ARG A 302 2.58 28.68 -6.45
N LEU A 303 2.74 27.48 -7.00
CA LEU A 303 3.00 27.27 -8.42
C LEU A 303 1.84 27.76 -9.31
N PHE A 304 0.61 27.53 -8.84
CA PHE A 304 -0.60 27.91 -9.61
C PHE A 304 -1.07 29.36 -9.37
N ARG A 305 -0.70 29.99 -8.24
CA ARG A 305 -1.11 31.38 -7.97
C ARG A 305 -0.29 32.44 -8.70
N GLY A 306 0.76 32.06 -9.41
CA GLY A 306 1.68 33.03 -10.02
C GLY A 306 2.43 33.83 -8.95
N ARG A 307 3.70 34.16 -9.17
CA ARG A 307 4.35 35.19 -8.33
C ARG A 307 3.63 36.51 -8.55
N PRO A 308 3.31 37.29 -7.50
CA PRO A 308 2.82 38.63 -7.66
C PRO A 308 3.84 39.50 -8.41
#